data_728f0ea1730b3f104480d881d29fe61e
#
_entry.id   728f0ea1730b3f104480d881d29fe61e
#
_cell.length_a   1.000
_cell.length_b   1.000
_cell.length_c   1.000
_cell.angle_alpha   90.00
_cell.angle_beta   90.00
_cell.angle_gamma   90.00
#
_symmetry.space_group_name_H-M   'P 1'
#
loop_
_entity.id
_entity.type
_entity.pdbx_description
1 polymer ?
#
loop_
_entity_poly.entity_id
_entity_poly.type
_entity_poly.pdbx_seq_one_letter_code
_entity_poly.pdbx_strand_id
1 'polypeptide(L)'
;AIKIEAKFVQAFFNVGITLNEASIFDDAITAYELAVNIKPDYFEAHNNLGAVYMEIGQIEKAIISYENALQINPNYVEAINNYGVALKELGKFNEALDSHKRAVEIDPESCEHHNNLGIVNMEIGNLDEAVQNFNEALNISPDYKEALNNLGSVNKDLGQLDSAIENYQKALLIDPNYVEALNNVGIVYKDLGDIEAAINSYSKAIDIKPDYVYALNNLGLTFNEIRDFEASVKCLKKAIKIKPDYFEALSNYGNLMIDMGNLEEALISYEGAYKYNPNFEKNLGDIIHTKMHLCIWDDFMTQAKELEKNIKKGFESISPFALLGIIDDPLLHYEAAHSLISKKHPRNNILPILKSYSDHKKIRLGYFSADFREHPVSDLIVELLEVHNRDQFEIHAFSCGKDTKDKMNLRIKASVDHFHNVHMKPDKDVAMLVRSYEIDIAIDLGGFTQGNRTEIFAMLAAPIQVCYLGYAGTMGADYMDYLICDRIVIPEDKQNFYSENLAYLPNSYMANDSKIVPSEGAYTRKNFELPAEGFVFCCFNSTYKIT
;
A
#
# COMPACT_ATOMS: atom_id res chain seq x y z
N ALA A 1 37.17 -49.24 -20.77
CA ALA A 1 37.07 -48.21 -19.73
C ALA A 1 36.13 -47.09 -20.19
N ILE A 2 36.39 -46.34 -21.28
CA ILE A 2 35.56 -45.20 -21.71
C ILE A 2 34.07 -45.50 -21.91
N LYS A 3 33.70 -46.66 -22.49
CA LYS A 3 32.30 -47.10 -22.65
C LYS A 3 31.63 -47.46 -21.31
N ILE A 4 32.39 -47.86 -20.31
CA ILE A 4 31.90 -48.19 -18.97
C ILE A 4 31.70 -46.89 -18.18
N GLU A 5 32.64 -45.97 -18.22
CA GLU A 5 32.52 -44.64 -17.61
C GLU A 5 31.33 -43.86 -18.15
N ALA A 6 31.15 -43.81 -19.49
CA ALA A 6 29.99 -43.14 -20.09
C ALA A 6 28.64 -43.72 -19.64
N LYS A 7 28.55 -45.05 -19.37
CA LYS A 7 27.35 -45.66 -18.81
C LYS A 7 27.09 -45.28 -17.37
N PHE A 8 28.14 -45.08 -16.55
CA PHE A 8 28.00 -44.64 -15.18
C PHE A 8 27.55 -43.20 -15.10
N VAL A 9 28.08 -42.32 -15.96
CA VAL A 9 27.67 -40.90 -16.03
C VAL A 9 26.16 -40.81 -16.32
N GLN A 10 25.68 -41.47 -17.36
CA GLN A 10 24.26 -41.48 -17.72
C GLN A 10 23.38 -42.12 -16.60
N ALA A 11 23.89 -43.14 -15.92
CA ALA A 11 23.17 -43.73 -14.79
C ALA A 11 23.00 -42.77 -13.64
N PHE A 12 24.07 -42.06 -13.23
CA PHE A 12 23.99 -41.04 -12.17
C PHE A 12 23.09 -39.86 -12.55
N PHE A 13 23.15 -39.38 -13.80
CA PHE A 13 22.28 -38.34 -14.31
C PHE A 13 20.79 -38.75 -14.22
N ASN A 14 20.46 -39.97 -14.70
CA ASN A 14 19.08 -40.50 -14.66
C ASN A 14 18.60 -40.74 -13.21
N VAL A 15 19.49 -41.19 -12.30
CA VAL A 15 19.19 -41.32 -10.88
C VAL A 15 18.89 -39.95 -10.29
N GLY A 16 19.70 -38.94 -10.64
CA GLY A 16 19.46 -37.54 -10.23
C GLY A 16 18.07 -37.05 -10.65
N ILE A 17 17.67 -37.29 -11.91
CA ILE A 17 16.33 -36.91 -12.40
C ILE A 17 15.25 -37.60 -11.54
N THR A 18 15.32 -38.94 -11.36
CA THR A 18 14.31 -39.70 -10.62
C THR A 18 14.22 -39.26 -9.16
N LEU A 19 15.35 -38.97 -8.53
CA LEU A 19 15.40 -38.47 -7.14
C LEU A 19 14.83 -37.05 -7.02
N ASN A 20 15.08 -36.20 -8.01
CA ASN A 20 14.51 -34.85 -8.05
C ASN A 20 12.97 -34.91 -8.22
N GLU A 21 12.47 -35.75 -9.12
CA GLU A 21 11.04 -35.99 -9.30
C GLU A 21 10.37 -36.57 -8.03
N ALA A 22 11.13 -37.34 -7.23
CA ALA A 22 10.69 -37.83 -5.93
C ALA A 22 10.86 -36.82 -4.79
N SER A 23 11.34 -35.60 -5.06
CA SER A 23 11.66 -34.57 -4.09
C SER A 23 12.72 -34.98 -3.04
N ILE A 24 13.61 -35.91 -3.39
CA ILE A 24 14.74 -36.39 -2.58
C ILE A 24 15.99 -35.57 -2.99
N PHE A 25 16.00 -34.30 -2.64
CA PHE A 25 16.93 -33.31 -3.19
C PHE A 25 18.40 -33.55 -2.84
N ASP A 26 18.73 -33.94 -1.60
CA ASP A 26 20.14 -34.18 -1.18
C ASP A 26 20.79 -35.33 -1.97
N ASP A 27 20.03 -36.41 -2.20
CA ASP A 27 20.53 -37.53 -3.00
C ASP A 27 20.57 -37.19 -4.49
N ALA A 28 19.63 -36.34 -4.99
CA ALA A 28 19.66 -35.84 -6.37
C ALA A 28 20.91 -34.99 -6.61
N ILE A 29 21.25 -34.08 -5.71
CA ILE A 29 22.48 -33.28 -5.74
C ILE A 29 23.69 -34.20 -5.81
N THR A 30 23.79 -35.19 -4.91
CA THR A 30 24.90 -36.14 -4.87
C THR A 30 25.03 -36.90 -6.21
N ALA A 31 23.92 -37.32 -6.79
CA ALA A 31 23.91 -38.02 -8.08
C ALA A 31 24.40 -37.12 -9.24
N TYR A 32 23.91 -35.87 -9.32
CA TYR A 32 24.38 -34.92 -10.33
C TYR A 32 25.84 -34.52 -10.12
N GLU A 33 26.29 -34.30 -8.90
CA GLU A 33 27.71 -34.02 -8.59
C GLU A 33 28.62 -35.18 -9.03
N LEU A 34 28.23 -36.42 -8.81
CA LEU A 34 28.96 -37.60 -9.34
C LEU A 34 28.99 -37.62 -10.86
N ALA A 35 27.88 -37.28 -11.53
CA ALA A 35 27.84 -37.21 -12.99
C ALA A 35 28.81 -36.14 -13.54
N VAL A 36 28.81 -34.92 -12.99
CA VAL A 36 29.70 -33.82 -13.41
C VAL A 36 31.17 -34.03 -13.02
N ASN A 37 31.44 -34.73 -11.90
CA ASN A 37 32.79 -35.11 -11.50
C ASN A 37 33.42 -36.12 -12.48
N ILE A 38 32.61 -37.08 -13.00
CA ILE A 38 33.08 -38.03 -14.00
C ILE A 38 33.18 -37.40 -15.38
N LYS A 39 32.20 -36.56 -15.74
CA LYS A 39 32.13 -35.84 -17.02
C LYS A 39 31.93 -34.35 -16.77
N PRO A 40 33.02 -33.58 -16.59
CA PRO A 40 32.94 -32.15 -16.27
C PRO A 40 32.26 -31.26 -17.35
N ASP A 41 32.22 -31.74 -18.60
CA ASP A 41 31.59 -31.07 -19.73
C ASP A 41 30.14 -31.51 -19.99
N TYR A 42 29.45 -32.06 -18.94
CA TYR A 42 28.05 -32.50 -19.02
C TYR A 42 27.11 -31.32 -18.65
N PHE A 43 26.85 -30.42 -19.61
CA PHE A 43 26.10 -29.19 -19.39
C PHE A 43 24.67 -29.44 -18.88
N GLU A 44 23.97 -30.52 -19.34
CA GLU A 44 22.64 -30.86 -18.86
C GLU A 44 22.66 -31.23 -17.36
N ALA A 45 23.70 -31.94 -16.91
CA ALA A 45 23.81 -32.29 -15.49
C ALA A 45 24.09 -31.04 -14.62
N HIS A 46 24.89 -30.10 -15.11
CA HIS A 46 25.09 -28.80 -14.44
C HIS A 46 23.77 -28.01 -14.36
N ASN A 47 23.00 -27.95 -15.45
CA ASN A 47 21.69 -27.29 -15.45
C ASN A 47 20.73 -27.91 -14.43
N ASN A 48 20.60 -29.26 -14.43
CA ASN A 48 19.71 -29.95 -13.52
C ASN A 48 20.15 -29.83 -12.05
N LEU A 49 21.47 -29.81 -11.80
CA LEU A 49 22.02 -29.51 -10.47
C LEU A 49 21.61 -28.10 -10.01
N GLY A 50 21.67 -27.12 -10.91
CA GLY A 50 21.20 -25.76 -10.66
C GLY A 50 19.71 -25.73 -10.33
N ALA A 51 18.89 -26.48 -11.07
CA ALA A 51 17.46 -26.56 -10.82
C ALA A 51 17.15 -27.14 -9.42
N VAL A 52 17.86 -28.20 -8.99
CA VAL A 52 17.69 -28.73 -7.63
C VAL A 52 18.12 -27.72 -6.55
N TYR A 53 19.21 -26.96 -6.78
CA TYR A 53 19.60 -25.90 -5.86
C TYR A 53 18.57 -24.79 -5.76
N MET A 54 17.85 -24.45 -6.85
CA MET A 54 16.71 -23.52 -6.82
C MET A 54 15.59 -24.06 -5.93
N GLU A 55 15.20 -25.33 -6.09
CA GLU A 55 14.12 -25.95 -5.31
C GLU A 55 14.38 -25.93 -3.79
N ILE A 56 15.65 -26.03 -3.37
CA ILE A 56 16.02 -25.95 -1.95
C ILE A 56 16.44 -24.56 -1.49
N GLY A 57 16.24 -23.52 -2.33
CA GLY A 57 16.52 -22.13 -2.01
C GLY A 57 18.02 -21.74 -1.94
N GLN A 58 18.93 -22.57 -2.50
CA GLN A 58 20.36 -22.28 -2.56
C GLN A 58 20.70 -21.54 -3.88
N ILE A 59 20.17 -20.32 -4.03
CA ILE A 59 20.15 -19.58 -5.29
C ILE A 59 21.57 -19.30 -5.83
N GLU A 60 22.51 -18.95 -4.95
CA GLU A 60 23.91 -18.67 -5.37
C GLU A 60 24.59 -19.91 -5.95
N LYS A 61 24.30 -21.10 -5.40
CA LYS A 61 24.84 -22.36 -5.96
C LYS A 61 24.16 -22.73 -7.28
N ALA A 62 22.86 -22.45 -7.40
CA ALA A 62 22.15 -22.62 -8.66
C ALA A 62 22.79 -21.78 -9.78
N ILE A 63 23.07 -20.52 -9.51
CA ILE A 63 23.72 -19.61 -10.45
C ILE A 63 25.06 -20.17 -10.90
N ILE A 64 25.93 -20.61 -9.99
CA ILE A 64 27.23 -21.20 -10.34
C ILE A 64 27.04 -22.44 -11.24
N SER A 65 26.03 -23.26 -10.95
CA SER A 65 25.76 -24.46 -11.76
C SER A 65 25.30 -24.10 -13.17
N TYR A 66 24.42 -23.11 -13.32
CA TYR A 66 23.98 -22.62 -14.63
C TYR A 66 25.12 -21.95 -15.40
N GLU A 67 26.00 -21.18 -14.74
CA GLU A 67 27.20 -20.59 -15.35
C GLU A 67 28.12 -21.69 -15.90
N ASN A 68 28.34 -22.78 -15.16
CA ASN A 68 29.11 -23.91 -15.63
C ASN A 68 28.48 -24.55 -16.86
N ALA A 69 27.15 -24.74 -16.87
CA ALA A 69 26.42 -25.25 -18.04
C ALA A 69 26.62 -24.35 -19.26
N LEU A 70 26.52 -23.02 -19.07
CA LEU A 70 26.63 -22.02 -20.13
C LEU A 70 28.08 -21.81 -20.60
N GLN A 71 29.09 -22.05 -19.78
CA GLN A 71 30.49 -22.08 -20.21
C GLN A 71 30.74 -23.23 -21.17
N ILE A 72 30.10 -24.38 -20.97
CA ILE A 72 30.24 -25.57 -21.82
C ILE A 72 29.41 -25.42 -23.09
N ASN A 73 28.14 -25.06 -22.95
CA ASN A 73 27.22 -24.81 -24.06
C ASN A 73 26.57 -23.42 -23.93
N PRO A 74 27.16 -22.39 -24.54
CA PRO A 74 26.68 -21.01 -24.44
C PRO A 74 25.25 -20.81 -24.98
N ASN A 75 24.74 -21.66 -25.86
CA ASN A 75 23.42 -21.53 -26.47
C ASN A 75 22.40 -22.55 -25.89
N TYR A 76 22.68 -23.11 -24.72
CA TYR A 76 21.74 -24.01 -24.06
C TYR A 76 20.59 -23.19 -23.44
N VAL A 77 19.51 -23.09 -24.17
CA VAL A 77 18.41 -22.15 -23.89
C VAL A 77 17.74 -22.41 -22.52
N GLU A 78 17.60 -23.68 -22.12
CA GLU A 78 17.07 -24.04 -20.79
C GLU A 78 17.92 -23.46 -19.66
N ALA A 79 19.27 -23.60 -19.76
CA ALA A 79 20.16 -23.02 -18.76
C ALA A 79 20.16 -21.48 -18.78
N ILE A 80 20.03 -20.86 -19.95
CA ILE A 80 19.88 -19.40 -20.07
C ILE A 80 18.61 -18.94 -19.36
N ASN A 81 17.49 -19.59 -19.62
CA ASN A 81 16.19 -19.27 -18.98
C ASN A 81 16.25 -19.45 -17.46
N ASN A 82 16.74 -20.61 -17.00
CA ASN A 82 16.86 -20.92 -15.58
C ASN A 82 17.83 -19.98 -14.86
N TYR A 83 18.91 -19.59 -15.50
CA TYR A 83 19.86 -18.59 -15.01
C TYR A 83 19.18 -17.22 -14.82
N GLY A 84 18.37 -16.80 -15.80
CA GLY A 84 17.56 -15.57 -15.71
C GLY A 84 16.58 -15.61 -14.54
N VAL A 85 15.90 -16.74 -14.31
CA VAL A 85 15.02 -16.91 -13.15
C VAL A 85 15.80 -16.79 -11.83
N ALA A 86 16.96 -17.46 -11.73
CA ALA A 86 17.79 -17.40 -10.53
C ALA A 86 18.33 -15.97 -10.25
N LEU A 87 18.72 -15.24 -11.30
CA LEU A 87 19.14 -13.84 -11.18
C LEU A 87 18.01 -12.93 -10.68
N LYS A 88 16.78 -13.14 -11.19
CA LYS A 88 15.58 -12.42 -10.74
C LYS A 88 15.33 -12.64 -9.24
N GLU A 89 15.40 -13.88 -8.76
CA GLU A 89 15.25 -14.20 -7.34
C GLU A 89 16.31 -13.54 -6.44
N LEU A 90 17.51 -13.26 -6.96
CA LEU A 90 18.52 -12.46 -6.26
C LEU A 90 18.35 -10.94 -6.40
N GLY A 91 17.29 -10.47 -7.09
CA GLY A 91 17.10 -9.05 -7.36
C GLY A 91 18.03 -8.45 -8.41
N LYS A 92 18.76 -9.27 -9.17
CA LYS A 92 19.65 -8.85 -10.26
C LYS A 92 18.89 -8.68 -11.57
N PHE A 93 17.90 -7.79 -11.56
CA PHE A 93 16.90 -7.66 -12.62
C PHE A 93 17.49 -7.33 -14.00
N ASN A 94 18.54 -6.50 -14.09
CA ASN A 94 19.16 -6.16 -15.37
C ASN A 94 19.86 -7.36 -16.01
N GLU A 95 20.59 -8.15 -15.21
CA GLU A 95 21.24 -9.37 -15.68
C GLU A 95 20.19 -10.44 -16.07
N ALA A 96 19.09 -10.54 -15.32
CA ALA A 96 17.96 -11.41 -15.66
C ALA A 96 17.30 -11.00 -16.98
N LEU A 97 17.11 -9.69 -17.19
CA LEU A 97 16.55 -9.14 -18.43
C LEU A 97 17.39 -9.55 -19.65
N ASP A 98 18.71 -9.39 -19.57
CA ASP A 98 19.63 -9.76 -20.65
C ASP A 98 19.58 -11.27 -20.92
N SER A 99 19.49 -12.08 -19.85
CA SER A 99 19.39 -13.53 -19.97
C SER A 99 18.09 -13.95 -20.67
N HIS A 100 16.94 -13.43 -20.25
CA HIS A 100 15.66 -13.77 -20.89
C HIS A 100 15.52 -13.23 -22.31
N LYS A 101 16.08 -12.04 -22.63
CA LYS A 101 16.17 -11.56 -24.02
C LYS A 101 16.93 -12.55 -24.90
N ARG A 102 18.06 -13.05 -24.41
CA ARG A 102 18.86 -14.04 -25.13
C ARG A 102 18.10 -15.38 -25.30
N ALA A 103 17.32 -15.80 -24.29
CA ALA A 103 16.48 -16.99 -24.41
C ALA A 103 15.45 -16.85 -25.55
N VAL A 104 14.76 -15.69 -25.61
CA VAL A 104 13.81 -15.35 -26.68
C VAL A 104 14.48 -15.26 -28.04
N GLU A 105 15.71 -14.71 -28.14
CA GLU A 105 16.46 -14.66 -29.41
C GLU A 105 16.80 -16.06 -29.96
N ILE A 106 17.09 -17.02 -29.06
CA ILE A 106 17.44 -18.42 -29.47
C ILE A 106 16.19 -19.22 -29.81
N ASP A 107 15.13 -19.07 -28.98
CA ASP A 107 13.87 -19.79 -29.17
C ASP A 107 12.69 -18.81 -29.08
N PRO A 108 12.37 -18.10 -30.18
CA PRO A 108 11.30 -17.10 -30.22
C PRO A 108 9.89 -17.70 -30.19
N GLU A 109 9.72 -19.00 -30.39
CA GLU A 109 8.43 -19.68 -30.37
C GLU A 109 8.08 -20.26 -28.99
N SER A 110 8.89 -19.97 -27.97
CA SER A 110 8.59 -20.37 -26.59
C SER A 110 7.73 -19.36 -25.86
N CYS A 111 6.48 -19.70 -25.55
CA CYS A 111 5.61 -18.87 -24.74
C CYS A 111 6.17 -18.63 -23.33
N GLU A 112 6.90 -19.60 -22.78
CA GLU A 112 7.55 -19.48 -21.45
C GLU A 112 8.63 -18.40 -21.45
N HIS A 113 9.51 -18.36 -22.48
CA HIS A 113 10.58 -17.36 -22.56
C HIS A 113 10.01 -15.93 -22.65
N HIS A 114 8.98 -15.72 -23.45
CA HIS A 114 8.28 -14.44 -23.53
C HIS A 114 7.61 -14.07 -22.20
N ASN A 115 6.95 -15.02 -21.53
CA ASN A 115 6.36 -14.80 -20.23
C ASN A 115 7.40 -14.39 -19.17
N ASN A 116 8.54 -15.08 -19.11
CA ASN A 116 9.60 -14.78 -18.16
C ASN A 116 10.24 -13.42 -18.43
N LEU A 117 10.43 -13.06 -19.71
CA LEU A 117 10.87 -11.73 -20.10
C LEU A 117 9.85 -10.65 -19.68
N GLY A 118 8.56 -10.93 -19.85
CA GLY A 118 7.46 -10.07 -19.38
C GLY A 118 7.49 -9.85 -17.87
N ILE A 119 7.70 -10.90 -17.08
CA ILE A 119 7.81 -10.81 -15.62
C ILE A 119 8.95 -9.89 -15.21
N VAL A 120 10.15 -10.05 -15.79
CA VAL A 120 11.29 -9.18 -15.43
C VAL A 120 11.04 -7.74 -15.84
N ASN A 121 10.43 -7.48 -17.01
CA ASN A 121 10.03 -6.13 -17.41
C ASN A 121 9.03 -5.50 -16.42
N MET A 122 8.07 -6.28 -15.91
CA MET A 122 7.13 -5.84 -14.87
C MET A 122 7.85 -5.44 -13.58
N GLU A 123 8.81 -6.26 -13.10
CA GLU A 123 9.58 -6.00 -11.88
C GLU A 123 10.45 -4.74 -11.95
N ILE A 124 10.96 -4.39 -13.14
CA ILE A 124 11.74 -3.15 -13.33
C ILE A 124 10.88 -1.95 -13.72
N GLY A 125 9.55 -2.12 -13.79
CA GLY A 125 8.60 -1.05 -14.08
C GLY A 125 8.42 -0.74 -15.57
N ASN A 126 8.95 -1.54 -16.48
CA ASN A 126 8.76 -1.43 -17.93
C ASN A 126 7.41 -2.08 -18.32
N LEU A 127 6.30 -1.46 -17.91
CA LEU A 127 4.98 -2.06 -18.01
C LEU A 127 4.51 -2.25 -19.47
N ASP A 128 4.85 -1.35 -20.38
CA ASP A 128 4.47 -1.47 -21.79
C ASP A 128 5.19 -2.65 -22.47
N GLU A 129 6.46 -2.83 -22.20
CA GLU A 129 7.24 -3.98 -22.68
C GLU A 129 6.76 -5.29 -22.04
N ALA A 130 6.34 -5.26 -20.77
CA ALA A 130 5.74 -6.41 -20.12
C ALA A 130 4.45 -6.84 -20.82
N VAL A 131 3.54 -5.90 -21.12
CA VAL A 131 2.31 -6.15 -21.89
C VAL A 131 2.63 -6.76 -23.26
N GLN A 132 3.63 -6.22 -23.98
CA GLN A 132 4.03 -6.76 -25.27
C GLN A 132 4.49 -8.21 -25.15
N ASN A 133 5.36 -8.52 -24.19
CA ASN A 133 5.90 -9.88 -24.03
C ASN A 133 4.82 -10.88 -23.60
N PHE A 134 3.90 -10.51 -22.70
CA PHE A 134 2.79 -11.41 -22.36
C PHE A 134 1.84 -11.64 -23.54
N ASN A 135 1.59 -10.63 -24.37
CA ASN A 135 0.82 -10.81 -25.60
C ASN A 135 1.53 -11.72 -26.61
N GLU A 136 2.87 -11.64 -26.75
CA GLU A 136 3.60 -12.59 -27.60
C GLU A 136 3.51 -14.01 -27.05
N ALA A 137 3.63 -14.21 -25.74
CA ALA A 137 3.38 -15.52 -25.12
C ALA A 137 1.99 -16.07 -25.43
N LEU A 138 0.95 -15.21 -25.41
CA LEU A 138 -0.44 -15.56 -25.71
C LEU A 138 -0.72 -15.74 -27.21
N ASN A 139 0.04 -15.08 -28.10
CA ASN A 139 -0.02 -15.33 -29.53
C ASN A 139 0.49 -16.73 -29.88
N ILE A 140 1.52 -17.20 -29.15
CA ILE A 140 2.10 -18.55 -29.31
C ILE A 140 1.17 -19.60 -28.66
N SER A 141 0.73 -19.36 -27.42
CA SER A 141 -0.17 -20.23 -26.66
C SER A 141 -1.33 -19.44 -26.06
N PRO A 142 -2.49 -19.36 -26.75
CA PRO A 142 -3.64 -18.58 -26.26
C PRO A 142 -4.25 -19.09 -24.95
N ASP A 143 -3.95 -20.33 -24.55
CA ASP A 143 -4.40 -20.97 -23.32
C ASP A 143 -3.32 -20.98 -22.22
N TYR A 144 -2.29 -20.16 -22.34
CA TYR A 144 -1.24 -20.02 -21.32
C TYR A 144 -1.74 -19.17 -20.15
N LYS A 145 -2.37 -19.84 -19.16
CA LYS A 145 -3.04 -19.20 -18.01
C LYS A 145 -2.12 -18.29 -17.18
N GLU A 146 -0.82 -18.64 -17.07
CA GLU A 146 0.18 -17.86 -16.35
C GLU A 146 0.39 -16.49 -17.03
N ALA A 147 0.52 -16.45 -18.35
CA ALA A 147 0.66 -15.19 -19.09
C ALA A 147 -0.63 -14.34 -19.00
N LEU A 148 -1.82 -14.95 -19.03
CA LEU A 148 -3.09 -14.25 -18.81
C LEU A 148 -3.14 -13.62 -17.41
N ASN A 149 -2.76 -14.37 -16.37
CA ASN A 149 -2.70 -13.85 -15.01
C ASN A 149 -1.70 -12.70 -14.89
N ASN A 150 -0.51 -12.83 -15.45
CA ASN A 150 0.51 -11.79 -15.41
C ASN A 150 0.09 -10.55 -16.20
N LEU A 151 -0.53 -10.70 -17.36
CA LEU A 151 -1.11 -9.60 -18.14
C LEU A 151 -2.22 -8.90 -17.36
N GLY A 152 -3.05 -9.65 -16.63
CA GLY A 152 -4.03 -9.09 -15.68
C GLY A 152 -3.37 -8.22 -14.62
N SER A 153 -2.25 -8.67 -14.05
CA SER A 153 -1.51 -7.93 -13.03
C SER A 153 -0.93 -6.62 -13.57
N VAL A 154 -0.31 -6.65 -14.76
CA VAL A 154 0.20 -5.43 -15.41
C VAL A 154 -0.93 -4.46 -15.76
N ASN A 155 -2.07 -4.95 -16.27
CA ASN A 155 -3.22 -4.09 -16.55
C ASN A 155 -3.77 -3.43 -15.29
N LYS A 156 -3.78 -4.15 -14.16
CA LYS A 156 -4.14 -3.56 -12.86
C LYS A 156 -3.18 -2.44 -12.48
N ASP A 157 -1.87 -2.65 -12.62
CA ASP A 157 -0.85 -1.65 -12.29
C ASP A 157 -0.90 -0.43 -13.23
N LEU A 158 -1.35 -0.61 -14.48
CA LEU A 158 -1.67 0.46 -15.43
C LEU A 158 -3.03 1.14 -15.16
N GLY A 159 -3.78 0.70 -14.14
CA GLY A 159 -5.12 1.23 -13.83
C GLY A 159 -6.22 0.78 -14.80
N GLN A 160 -5.95 -0.20 -15.67
CA GLN A 160 -6.89 -0.75 -16.65
C GLN A 160 -7.68 -1.91 -16.02
N LEU A 161 -8.49 -1.60 -14.99
CA LEU A 161 -9.11 -2.59 -14.12
C LEU A 161 -10.06 -3.55 -14.85
N ASP A 162 -10.82 -3.06 -15.83
CA ASP A 162 -11.72 -3.91 -16.63
C ASP A 162 -10.92 -4.95 -17.45
N SER A 163 -9.81 -4.52 -18.08
CA SER A 163 -8.92 -5.42 -18.82
C SER A 163 -8.24 -6.44 -17.90
N ALA A 164 -7.89 -6.03 -16.68
CA ALA A 164 -7.33 -6.93 -15.68
C ALA A 164 -8.33 -8.05 -15.32
N ILE A 165 -9.58 -7.70 -15.03
CA ILE A 165 -10.66 -8.67 -14.75
C ILE A 165 -10.85 -9.63 -15.93
N GLU A 166 -10.90 -9.11 -17.16
CA GLU A 166 -11.08 -9.95 -18.35
C GLU A 166 -9.96 -10.98 -18.48
N ASN A 167 -8.71 -10.61 -18.28
CA ASN A 167 -7.57 -11.52 -18.36
C ASN A 167 -7.57 -12.55 -17.23
N TYR A 168 -7.87 -12.18 -15.99
CA TYR A 168 -8.01 -13.14 -14.89
C TYR A 168 -9.17 -14.12 -15.13
N GLN A 169 -10.30 -13.63 -15.65
CA GLN A 169 -11.43 -14.49 -15.99
C GLN A 169 -11.09 -15.48 -17.10
N LYS A 170 -10.33 -15.08 -18.13
CA LYS A 170 -9.82 -15.99 -19.17
C LYS A 170 -8.91 -17.06 -18.55
N ALA A 171 -8.01 -16.69 -17.65
CA ALA A 171 -7.16 -17.65 -16.94
C ALA A 171 -8.01 -18.66 -16.14
N LEU A 172 -9.07 -18.19 -15.47
CA LEU A 172 -10.00 -19.02 -14.68
C LEU A 172 -10.94 -19.87 -15.55
N LEU A 173 -11.19 -19.48 -16.80
CA LEU A 173 -11.90 -20.35 -17.75
C LEU A 173 -11.04 -21.54 -18.17
N ILE A 174 -9.73 -21.36 -18.29
CA ILE A 174 -8.77 -22.43 -18.60
C ILE A 174 -8.56 -23.34 -17.37
N ASP A 175 -8.30 -22.73 -16.23
CA ASP A 175 -8.13 -23.43 -14.96
C ASP A 175 -8.99 -22.80 -13.85
N PRO A 176 -10.19 -23.33 -13.58
CA PRO A 176 -11.07 -22.83 -12.53
C PRO A 176 -10.50 -22.91 -11.10
N ASN A 177 -9.43 -23.70 -10.92
CA ASN A 177 -8.75 -23.87 -9.62
C ASN A 177 -7.46 -23.05 -9.50
N TYR A 178 -7.21 -22.13 -10.40
CA TYR A 178 -6.02 -21.28 -10.37
C TYR A 178 -6.11 -20.25 -9.23
N VAL A 179 -5.57 -20.60 -8.07
CA VAL A 179 -5.72 -19.82 -6.81
C VAL A 179 -5.12 -18.42 -6.90
N GLU A 180 -4.03 -18.24 -7.65
CA GLU A 180 -3.38 -16.96 -7.88
C GLU A 180 -4.31 -16.01 -8.65
N ALA A 181 -4.94 -16.46 -9.71
CA ALA A 181 -5.89 -15.66 -10.49
C ALA A 181 -7.15 -15.33 -9.68
N LEU A 182 -7.65 -16.26 -8.85
CA LEU A 182 -8.76 -16.00 -7.92
C LEU A 182 -8.40 -14.92 -6.90
N ASN A 183 -7.20 -14.98 -6.33
CA ASN A 183 -6.73 -13.96 -5.41
C ASN A 183 -6.59 -12.59 -6.12
N ASN A 184 -5.98 -12.57 -7.30
CA ASN A 184 -5.68 -11.34 -8.03
C ASN A 184 -6.96 -10.64 -8.53
N VAL A 185 -7.94 -11.38 -9.05
CA VAL A 185 -9.23 -10.80 -9.44
C VAL A 185 -9.99 -10.27 -8.21
N GLY A 186 -9.85 -10.93 -7.04
CA GLY A 186 -10.39 -10.46 -5.78
C GLY A 186 -9.83 -9.10 -5.37
N ILE A 187 -8.52 -8.87 -5.57
CA ILE A 187 -7.89 -7.56 -5.33
C ILE A 187 -8.55 -6.50 -6.24
N VAL A 188 -8.72 -6.78 -7.52
CA VAL A 188 -9.33 -5.82 -8.46
C VAL A 188 -10.79 -5.53 -8.13
N TYR A 189 -11.59 -6.54 -7.75
CA TYR A 189 -12.96 -6.31 -7.29
C TYR A 189 -13.01 -5.42 -6.03
N LYS A 190 -12.08 -5.64 -5.10
CA LYS A 190 -11.96 -4.79 -3.91
C LYS A 190 -11.62 -3.34 -4.29
N ASP A 191 -10.67 -3.12 -5.21
CA ASP A 191 -10.27 -1.79 -5.69
C ASP A 191 -11.43 -1.06 -6.40
N LEU A 192 -12.32 -1.81 -7.05
CA LEU A 192 -13.56 -1.30 -7.65
C LEU A 192 -14.71 -1.09 -6.63
N GLY A 193 -14.52 -1.48 -5.36
CA GLY A 193 -15.54 -1.41 -4.32
C GLY A 193 -16.56 -2.55 -4.37
N ASP A 194 -16.39 -3.56 -5.22
CA ASP A 194 -17.22 -4.77 -5.23
C ASP A 194 -16.74 -5.76 -4.17
N ILE A 195 -17.05 -5.42 -2.93
CA ILE A 195 -16.60 -6.17 -1.75
C ILE A 195 -17.15 -7.61 -1.74
N GLU A 196 -18.37 -7.82 -2.24
CA GLU A 196 -18.98 -9.16 -2.30
C GLU A 196 -18.24 -10.07 -3.29
N ALA A 197 -17.94 -9.57 -4.49
CA ALA A 197 -17.15 -10.30 -5.47
C ALA A 197 -15.73 -10.59 -4.98
N ALA A 198 -15.10 -9.65 -4.27
CA ALA A 198 -13.78 -9.82 -3.66
C ALA A 198 -13.80 -10.96 -2.62
N ILE A 199 -14.72 -10.92 -1.65
CA ILE A 199 -14.88 -11.96 -0.62
C ILE A 199 -15.10 -13.32 -1.26
N ASN A 200 -15.97 -13.41 -2.28
CA ASN A 200 -16.24 -14.66 -2.97
C ASN A 200 -14.98 -15.22 -3.66
N SER A 201 -14.21 -14.36 -4.32
CA SER A 201 -12.98 -14.76 -5.03
C SER A 201 -11.90 -15.28 -4.07
N TYR A 202 -11.64 -14.56 -2.97
CA TYR A 202 -10.71 -15.01 -1.94
C TYR A 202 -11.18 -16.31 -1.26
N SER A 203 -12.48 -16.43 -0.96
CA SER A 203 -13.04 -17.61 -0.32
C SER A 203 -12.87 -18.85 -1.20
N LYS A 204 -13.13 -18.73 -2.51
CA LYS A 204 -12.87 -19.81 -3.46
C LYS A 204 -11.40 -20.22 -3.50
N ALA A 205 -10.47 -19.25 -3.50
CA ALA A 205 -9.04 -19.56 -3.45
C ALA A 205 -8.68 -20.36 -2.17
N ILE A 206 -9.26 -19.99 -1.02
CA ILE A 206 -9.04 -20.65 0.27
C ILE A 206 -9.71 -22.03 0.32
N ASP A 207 -10.86 -22.21 -0.32
CA ASP A 207 -11.55 -23.52 -0.41
C ASP A 207 -10.72 -24.52 -1.22
N ILE A 208 -10.06 -24.05 -2.31
CA ILE A 208 -9.18 -24.86 -3.14
C ILE A 208 -7.85 -25.14 -2.41
N LYS A 209 -7.23 -24.11 -1.85
CA LYS A 209 -5.95 -24.16 -1.14
C LYS A 209 -6.09 -23.54 0.24
N PRO A 210 -6.44 -24.31 1.29
CA PRO A 210 -6.74 -23.80 2.63
C PRO A 210 -5.56 -23.15 3.37
N ASP A 211 -4.34 -23.35 2.87
CA ASP A 211 -3.09 -22.78 3.37
C ASP A 211 -2.56 -21.62 2.50
N TYR A 212 -3.37 -21.11 1.56
CA TYR A 212 -2.99 -19.98 0.71
C TYR A 212 -3.03 -18.66 1.50
N VAL A 213 -1.89 -18.32 2.11
CA VAL A 213 -1.77 -17.21 3.06
C VAL A 213 -2.09 -15.84 2.46
N TYR A 214 -1.87 -15.64 1.16
CA TYR A 214 -2.16 -14.38 0.48
C TYR A 214 -3.66 -14.09 0.42
N ALA A 215 -4.47 -15.08 0.04
CA ALA A 215 -5.93 -14.92 0.04
C ALA A 215 -6.48 -14.78 1.46
N LEU A 216 -5.92 -15.50 2.46
CA LEU A 216 -6.30 -15.33 3.87
C LEU A 216 -6.02 -13.91 4.36
N ASN A 217 -4.87 -13.34 4.03
CA ASN A 217 -4.51 -11.96 4.38
C ASN A 217 -5.47 -10.97 3.72
N ASN A 218 -5.69 -11.09 2.41
CA ASN A 218 -6.55 -10.17 1.66
C ASN A 218 -8.01 -10.25 2.09
N LEU A 219 -8.52 -11.44 2.38
CA LEU A 219 -9.86 -11.65 2.95
C LEU A 219 -9.97 -11.02 4.33
N GLY A 220 -8.94 -11.17 5.18
CA GLY A 220 -8.87 -10.53 6.48
C GLY A 220 -8.93 -9.00 6.40
N LEU A 221 -8.16 -8.39 5.49
CA LEU A 221 -8.21 -6.95 5.23
C LEU A 221 -9.59 -6.51 4.74
N THR A 222 -10.22 -7.28 3.85
CA THR A 222 -11.54 -6.97 3.31
C THR A 222 -12.61 -7.02 4.42
N PHE A 223 -12.55 -8.00 5.32
CA PHE A 223 -13.43 -8.04 6.48
C PHE A 223 -13.18 -6.88 7.46
N ASN A 224 -11.93 -6.46 7.66
CA ASN A 224 -11.65 -5.28 8.49
C ASN A 224 -12.28 -4.01 7.90
N GLU A 225 -12.22 -3.82 6.60
CA GLU A 225 -12.79 -2.66 5.91
C GLU A 225 -14.31 -2.55 6.12
N ILE A 226 -15.03 -3.67 6.09
CA ILE A 226 -16.48 -3.71 6.37
C ILE A 226 -16.80 -3.81 7.87
N ARG A 227 -15.76 -3.77 8.74
CA ARG A 227 -15.84 -3.89 10.20
C ARG A 227 -16.39 -5.22 10.72
N ASP A 228 -16.23 -6.28 9.94
CA ASP A 228 -16.40 -7.65 10.46
C ASP A 228 -15.08 -8.10 11.12
N PHE A 229 -14.84 -7.56 12.31
CA PHE A 229 -13.58 -7.78 13.03
C PHE A 229 -13.39 -9.25 13.42
N GLU A 230 -14.46 -9.98 13.70
CA GLU A 230 -14.37 -11.41 14.06
C GLU A 230 -13.87 -12.25 12.90
N ALA A 231 -14.44 -12.07 11.70
CA ALA A 231 -14.00 -12.75 10.51
C ALA A 231 -12.56 -12.34 10.12
N SER A 232 -12.22 -11.05 10.25
CA SER A 232 -10.89 -10.54 10.00
C SER A 232 -9.83 -11.20 10.90
N VAL A 233 -10.06 -11.22 12.22
CA VAL A 233 -9.18 -11.90 13.21
C VAL A 233 -8.95 -13.35 12.82
N LYS A 234 -10.00 -14.08 12.45
CA LYS A 234 -9.92 -15.50 12.08
C LYS A 234 -9.01 -15.71 10.86
N CYS A 235 -9.15 -14.87 9.83
CA CYS A 235 -8.37 -14.98 8.60
C CYS A 235 -6.89 -14.65 8.84
N LEU A 236 -6.61 -13.50 9.47
CA LEU A 236 -5.24 -13.05 9.71
C LEU A 236 -4.49 -13.99 10.69
N LYS A 237 -5.13 -14.41 11.80
CA LYS A 237 -4.53 -15.42 12.70
C LYS A 237 -4.23 -16.74 12.01
N LYS A 238 -5.10 -17.17 11.07
CA LYS A 238 -4.85 -18.38 10.28
C LYS A 238 -3.66 -18.18 9.35
N ALA A 239 -3.54 -17.04 8.67
CA ALA A 239 -2.39 -16.73 7.80
C ALA A 239 -1.07 -16.75 8.59
N ILE A 240 -1.03 -16.06 9.74
CA ILE A 240 0.14 -15.99 10.64
C ILE A 240 0.49 -17.39 11.20
N LYS A 241 -0.51 -18.22 11.54
CA LYS A 241 -0.26 -19.58 12.01
C LYS A 241 0.39 -20.47 10.95
N ILE A 242 -0.01 -20.33 9.68
CA ILE A 242 0.55 -21.08 8.55
C ILE A 242 1.96 -20.59 8.22
N LYS A 243 2.14 -19.27 8.15
CA LYS A 243 3.40 -18.61 7.82
C LYS A 243 3.74 -17.59 8.92
N PRO A 244 4.46 -17.99 10.01
CA PRO A 244 4.74 -17.11 11.14
C PRO A 244 5.63 -15.90 10.83
N ASP A 245 6.40 -15.96 9.75
CA ASP A 245 7.27 -14.89 9.25
C ASP A 245 6.59 -14.01 8.18
N TYR A 246 5.27 -14.16 7.98
CA TYR A 246 4.50 -13.34 7.05
C TYR A 246 4.27 -11.95 7.66
N PHE A 247 5.26 -11.07 7.49
CA PHE A 247 5.31 -9.76 8.14
C PHE A 247 4.13 -8.85 7.72
N GLU A 248 3.62 -8.95 6.48
CA GLU A 248 2.44 -8.20 6.04
C GLU A 248 1.19 -8.61 6.84
N ALA A 249 0.96 -9.90 7.04
CA ALA A 249 -0.18 -10.35 7.83
C ALA A 249 -0.05 -9.97 9.31
N LEU A 250 1.17 -9.98 9.87
CA LEU A 250 1.44 -9.48 11.22
C LEU A 250 1.13 -7.98 11.33
N SER A 251 1.59 -7.17 10.38
CA SER A 251 1.31 -5.72 10.37
C SER A 251 -0.19 -5.44 10.20
N ASN A 252 -0.87 -6.15 9.31
CA ASN A 252 -2.31 -6.02 9.11
C ASN A 252 -3.12 -6.46 10.33
N TYR A 253 -2.65 -7.48 11.04
CA TYR A 253 -3.26 -7.89 12.31
C TYR A 253 -3.02 -6.82 13.39
N GLY A 254 -1.86 -6.17 13.42
CA GLY A 254 -1.59 -5.00 14.27
C GLY A 254 -2.58 -3.87 14.00
N ASN A 255 -2.80 -3.51 12.73
CA ASN A 255 -3.79 -2.49 12.33
C ASN A 255 -5.22 -2.86 12.79
N LEU A 256 -5.62 -4.12 12.62
CA LEU A 256 -6.90 -4.62 13.10
C LEU A 256 -7.04 -4.48 14.62
N MET A 257 -5.97 -4.76 15.38
CA MET A 257 -5.96 -4.61 16.84
C MET A 257 -6.07 -3.14 17.27
N ILE A 258 -5.46 -2.21 16.53
CA ILE A 258 -5.68 -0.76 16.72
C ILE A 258 -7.15 -0.40 16.53
N ASP A 259 -7.78 -0.86 15.43
CA ASP A 259 -9.19 -0.60 15.13
C ASP A 259 -10.14 -1.16 16.20
N MET A 260 -9.73 -2.25 16.85
CA MET A 260 -10.45 -2.88 17.98
C MET A 260 -10.09 -2.26 19.35
N GLY A 261 -9.13 -1.33 19.43
CA GLY A 261 -8.67 -0.70 20.66
C GLY A 261 -7.76 -1.57 21.53
N ASN A 262 -7.23 -2.67 21.00
CA ASN A 262 -6.30 -3.57 21.71
C ASN A 262 -4.85 -3.22 21.38
N LEU A 263 -4.34 -2.18 22.04
CA LEU A 263 -3.03 -1.61 21.77
C LEU A 263 -1.86 -2.56 22.09
N GLU A 264 -1.98 -3.37 23.14
CA GLU A 264 -0.93 -4.31 23.55
C GLU A 264 -0.73 -5.41 22.50
N GLU A 265 -1.82 -6.00 21.99
CA GLU A 265 -1.73 -7.04 20.97
C GLU A 265 -1.28 -6.45 19.61
N ALA A 266 -1.66 -5.19 19.32
CA ALA A 266 -1.17 -4.44 18.16
C ALA A 266 0.37 -4.27 18.23
N LEU A 267 0.90 -3.84 19.37
CA LEU A 267 2.33 -3.66 19.56
C LEU A 267 3.12 -4.97 19.35
N ILE A 268 2.65 -6.07 19.95
CA ILE A 268 3.28 -7.39 19.78
C ILE A 268 3.32 -7.77 18.28
N SER A 269 2.26 -7.49 17.56
CA SER A 269 2.12 -7.84 16.13
C SER A 269 3.06 -7.01 15.25
N TYR A 270 3.16 -5.71 15.50
CA TYR A 270 4.08 -4.83 14.78
C TYR A 270 5.55 -5.16 15.09
N GLU A 271 5.89 -5.44 16.34
CA GLU A 271 7.24 -5.88 16.73
C GLU A 271 7.60 -7.23 16.07
N GLY A 272 6.62 -8.14 15.94
CA GLY A 272 6.76 -9.37 15.17
C GLY A 272 7.04 -9.10 13.69
N ALA A 273 6.28 -8.22 13.05
CA ALA A 273 6.51 -7.84 11.66
C ALA A 273 7.89 -7.18 11.45
N TYR A 274 8.27 -6.27 12.34
CA TYR A 274 9.56 -5.58 12.32
C TYR A 274 10.75 -6.54 12.45
N LYS A 275 10.62 -7.58 13.25
CA LYS A 275 11.65 -8.61 13.41
C LYS A 275 11.97 -9.33 12.10
N TYR A 276 10.94 -9.60 11.28
CA TYR A 276 11.12 -10.31 10.01
C TYR A 276 11.47 -9.38 8.85
N ASN A 277 10.94 -8.16 8.84
CA ASN A 277 11.29 -7.13 7.85
C ASN A 277 11.39 -5.74 8.51
N PRO A 278 12.59 -5.34 8.97
CA PRO A 278 12.80 -4.02 9.59
C PRO A 278 12.54 -2.83 8.66
N ASN A 279 12.60 -3.05 7.34
CA ASN A 279 12.39 -2.00 6.34
C ASN A 279 10.95 -1.98 5.81
N PHE A 280 10.05 -2.80 6.38
CA PHE A 280 8.66 -2.82 5.97
C PHE A 280 7.99 -1.46 6.28
N GLU A 281 7.29 -0.93 5.27
CA GLU A 281 6.68 0.40 5.30
C GLU A 281 5.87 0.65 6.58
N LYS A 282 6.08 1.83 7.19
CA LYS A 282 5.38 2.36 8.37
C LYS A 282 5.57 1.57 9.68
N ASN A 283 6.07 0.35 9.65
CA ASN A 283 6.04 -0.53 10.81
C ASN A 283 6.80 0.04 12.02
N LEU A 284 7.98 0.66 11.82
CA LEU A 284 8.70 1.33 12.91
C LEU A 284 7.90 2.49 13.51
N GLY A 285 7.26 3.29 12.65
CA GLY A 285 6.40 4.39 13.08
C GLY A 285 5.17 3.91 13.86
N ASP A 286 4.55 2.82 13.40
CA ASP A 286 3.39 2.22 14.06
C ASP A 286 3.77 1.65 15.45
N ILE A 287 4.96 1.06 15.60
CA ILE A 287 5.51 0.64 16.89
C ILE A 287 5.66 1.85 17.83
N ILE A 288 6.35 2.89 17.39
CA ILE A 288 6.58 4.09 18.20
C ILE A 288 5.26 4.72 18.61
N HIS A 289 4.36 4.92 17.66
CA HIS A 289 3.06 5.54 17.90
C HIS A 289 2.20 4.70 18.87
N THR A 290 2.20 3.38 18.73
CA THR A 290 1.49 2.48 19.64
C THR A 290 2.09 2.51 21.05
N LYS A 291 3.42 2.52 21.18
CA LYS A 291 4.12 2.68 22.48
C LYS A 291 3.75 4.00 23.16
N MET A 292 3.66 5.11 22.40
CA MET A 292 3.22 6.41 22.93
C MET A 292 1.79 6.35 23.45
N HIS A 293 0.89 5.66 22.76
CA HIS A 293 -0.49 5.44 23.25
C HIS A 293 -0.53 4.62 24.54
N LEU A 294 0.38 3.67 24.70
CA LEU A 294 0.54 2.86 25.91
C LEU A 294 1.36 3.52 27.02
N CYS A 295 1.84 4.76 26.79
CA CYS A 295 2.78 5.46 27.68
C CYS A 295 4.09 4.67 27.93
N ILE A 296 4.57 3.92 26.94
CA ILE A 296 5.85 3.20 26.97
C ILE A 296 6.90 4.07 26.27
N TRP A 297 7.82 4.59 27.03
CA TRP A 297 8.85 5.53 26.54
C TRP A 297 10.25 4.93 26.48
N ASP A 298 10.37 3.64 26.82
CA ASP A 298 11.63 2.91 26.72
C ASP A 298 12.11 2.94 25.25
N ASP A 299 13.40 3.22 25.05
CA ASP A 299 14.05 3.28 23.73
C ASP A 299 13.49 4.35 22.76
N PHE A 300 12.54 5.20 23.17
CA PHE A 300 11.91 6.20 22.31
C PHE A 300 12.92 7.03 21.51
N MET A 301 13.94 7.58 22.19
CA MET A 301 14.96 8.41 21.53
C MET A 301 15.81 7.63 20.53
N THR A 302 16.03 6.36 20.77
CA THR A 302 16.77 5.47 19.86
C THR A 302 15.93 5.16 18.62
N GLN A 303 14.67 4.80 18.83
CA GLN A 303 13.72 4.52 17.75
C GLN A 303 13.40 5.76 16.90
N ALA A 304 13.27 6.94 17.52
CA ALA A 304 13.09 8.20 16.81
C ALA A 304 14.29 8.55 15.90
N LYS A 305 15.53 8.33 16.36
CA LYS A 305 16.73 8.50 15.52
C LYS A 305 16.79 7.51 14.36
N GLU A 306 16.36 6.28 14.58
CA GLU A 306 16.28 5.29 13.52
C GLU A 306 15.21 5.67 12.49
N LEU A 307 14.05 6.13 12.96
CA LEU A 307 12.98 6.65 12.11
C LEU A 307 13.46 7.83 11.24
N GLU A 308 14.15 8.80 11.85
CA GLU A 308 14.78 9.93 11.14
C GLU A 308 15.73 9.44 10.02
N LYS A 309 16.60 8.47 10.34
CA LYS A 309 17.52 7.89 9.34
C LYS A 309 16.79 7.21 8.19
N ASN A 310 15.69 6.53 8.48
CA ASN A 310 14.90 5.83 7.47
C ASN A 310 14.17 6.83 6.56
N ILE A 311 13.57 7.89 7.11
CA ILE A 311 12.93 8.96 6.32
C ILE A 311 13.97 9.61 5.38
N LYS A 312 15.15 9.97 5.87
CA LYS A 312 16.26 10.54 5.06
C LYS A 312 16.75 9.62 3.94
N LYS A 313 16.51 8.32 4.04
CA LYS A 313 16.78 7.35 2.97
C LYS A 313 15.60 7.19 1.99
N GLY A 314 14.50 7.89 2.22
CA GLY A 314 13.29 7.82 1.40
C GLY A 314 12.40 6.61 1.71
N PHE A 315 12.59 5.94 2.87
CA PHE A 315 11.68 4.89 3.31
C PHE A 315 10.42 5.49 3.91
N GLU A 316 9.27 4.89 3.58
CA GLU A 316 7.96 5.24 4.11
C GLU A 316 7.75 4.62 5.51
N SER A 317 8.49 5.14 6.50
CA SER A 317 8.59 4.49 7.81
C SER A 317 7.51 4.91 8.80
N ILE A 318 6.68 5.91 8.45
CA ILE A 318 5.62 6.45 9.32
C ILE A 318 4.59 7.26 8.51
N SER A 319 3.36 7.33 9.01
CA SER A 319 2.37 8.30 8.54
C SER A 319 2.83 9.74 8.85
N PRO A 320 2.73 10.70 7.91
CA PRO A 320 3.08 12.10 8.19
C PRO A 320 2.32 12.69 9.38
N PHE A 321 1.08 12.27 9.62
CA PHE A 321 0.31 12.71 10.78
C PHE A 321 0.93 12.25 12.11
N ALA A 322 1.31 10.98 12.21
CA ALA A 322 1.92 10.44 13.42
C ALA A 322 3.33 11.04 13.66
N LEU A 323 4.06 11.37 12.60
CA LEU A 323 5.39 11.98 12.70
C LEU A 323 5.39 13.32 13.41
N LEU A 324 4.31 14.14 13.28
CA LEU A 324 4.17 15.43 13.98
C LEU A 324 4.27 15.29 15.52
N GLY A 325 3.90 14.15 16.06
CA GLY A 325 3.99 13.89 17.52
C GLY A 325 5.31 13.27 17.97
N ILE A 326 6.23 12.94 17.06
CA ILE A 326 7.45 12.17 17.38
C ILE A 326 8.71 13.02 17.19
N ILE A 327 8.80 13.75 16.10
CA ILE A 327 9.99 14.52 15.71
C ILE A 327 9.59 15.96 15.40
N ASP A 328 10.26 16.91 16.02
CA ASP A 328 10.09 18.35 15.76
C ASP A 328 11.13 18.82 14.73
N ASP A 329 10.99 18.36 13.48
CA ASP A 329 11.83 18.78 12.35
C ASP A 329 10.96 18.99 11.10
N PRO A 330 10.68 20.24 10.71
CA PRO A 330 9.84 20.55 9.55
C PRO A 330 10.37 20.00 8.22
N LEU A 331 11.69 19.84 8.07
CA LEU A 331 12.27 19.22 6.88
C LEU A 331 11.89 17.74 6.78
N LEU A 332 11.98 17.01 7.88
CA LEU A 332 11.56 15.60 7.91
C LEU A 332 10.05 15.43 7.70
N HIS A 333 9.24 16.37 8.20
CA HIS A 333 7.79 16.37 7.90
C HIS A 333 7.54 16.53 6.40
N TYR A 334 8.26 17.46 5.76
CA TYR A 334 8.17 17.65 4.31
C TYR A 334 8.63 16.39 3.54
N GLU A 335 9.79 15.83 3.89
CA GLU A 335 10.34 14.63 3.23
C GLU A 335 9.40 13.43 3.33
N ALA A 336 8.82 13.20 4.51
CA ALA A 336 7.86 12.12 4.72
C ALA A 336 6.56 12.33 3.93
N ALA A 337 6.00 13.54 3.94
CA ALA A 337 4.81 13.90 3.19
C ALA A 337 5.05 13.79 1.68
N HIS A 338 6.14 14.37 1.18
CA HIS A 338 6.49 14.36 -0.24
C HIS A 338 6.76 12.93 -0.75
N SER A 339 7.44 12.08 0.03
CA SER A 339 7.65 10.68 -0.30
C SER A 339 6.33 9.90 -0.42
N LEU A 340 5.40 10.12 0.52
CA LEU A 340 4.07 9.50 0.47
C LEU A 340 3.29 9.94 -0.77
N ILE A 341 3.23 11.26 -1.02
CA ILE A 341 2.49 11.82 -2.15
C ILE A 341 3.06 11.34 -3.49
N SER A 342 4.38 11.42 -3.68
CA SER A 342 5.01 11.07 -4.94
C SER A 342 4.84 9.58 -5.29
N LYS A 343 4.72 8.70 -4.28
CA LYS A 343 4.56 7.25 -4.48
C LYS A 343 3.10 6.82 -4.57
N LYS A 344 2.24 7.34 -3.69
CA LYS A 344 0.86 6.83 -3.54
C LYS A 344 -0.22 7.74 -4.12
N HIS A 345 0.02 9.05 -4.14
CA HIS A 345 -0.95 10.04 -4.57
C HIS A 345 -0.34 11.07 -5.54
N PRO A 346 0.41 10.64 -6.58
CA PRO A 346 0.97 11.59 -7.53
C PRO A 346 -0.14 12.34 -8.25
N ARG A 347 0.18 13.54 -8.75
CA ARG A 347 -0.74 14.31 -9.57
C ARG A 347 -1.30 13.46 -10.71
N ASN A 348 -2.62 13.42 -10.84
CA ASN A 348 -3.32 12.57 -11.77
C ASN A 348 -4.04 13.41 -12.84
N ASN A 349 -3.65 13.24 -14.09
CA ASN A 349 -4.19 13.99 -15.22
C ASN A 349 -5.32 13.22 -15.97
N ILE A 350 -6.00 12.28 -15.30
CA ILE A 350 -7.09 11.50 -15.90
C ILE A 350 -8.32 12.36 -16.29
N LEU A 351 -8.49 13.50 -15.60
CA LEU A 351 -9.54 14.47 -15.93
C LEU A 351 -8.98 15.56 -16.86
N PRO A 352 -9.82 16.16 -17.72
CA PRO A 352 -9.41 17.28 -18.58
C PRO A 352 -8.82 18.44 -17.78
N ILE A 353 -7.95 19.23 -18.42
CA ILE A 353 -7.36 20.42 -17.79
C ILE A 353 -8.48 21.33 -17.30
N LEU A 354 -8.45 21.64 -16.01
CA LEU A 354 -9.40 22.52 -15.37
C LEU A 354 -9.04 23.99 -15.66
N LYS A 355 -10.01 24.77 -16.10
CA LYS A 355 -9.90 26.22 -16.23
C LYS A 355 -10.62 26.90 -15.08
N SER A 356 -10.20 28.11 -14.70
CA SER A 356 -10.94 28.92 -13.73
C SER A 356 -12.34 29.24 -14.26
N TYR A 357 -13.30 29.27 -13.38
CA TYR A 357 -14.67 29.67 -13.68
C TYR A 357 -14.79 31.20 -13.63
N SER A 358 -15.32 31.85 -14.67
CA SER A 358 -15.24 33.31 -14.81
C SER A 358 -16.55 34.06 -14.50
N ASP A 359 -17.68 33.35 -14.39
CA ASP A 359 -19.00 34.00 -14.43
C ASP A 359 -19.82 33.82 -13.14
N HIS A 360 -19.19 33.42 -12.03
CA HIS A 360 -19.89 33.25 -10.76
C HIS A 360 -20.17 34.59 -10.08
N LYS A 361 -21.42 34.80 -9.67
CA LYS A 361 -21.80 35.94 -8.79
C LYS A 361 -21.31 35.76 -7.36
N LYS A 362 -21.16 34.50 -6.93
CA LYS A 362 -20.65 34.09 -5.60
C LYS A 362 -19.51 33.11 -5.80
N ILE A 363 -18.52 33.18 -4.92
CA ILE A 363 -17.45 32.20 -4.87
C ILE A 363 -18.01 30.90 -4.27
N ARG A 364 -17.85 29.77 -4.95
CA ARG A 364 -18.31 28.47 -4.49
C ARG A 364 -17.20 27.77 -3.71
N LEU A 365 -17.45 27.58 -2.43
CA LEU A 365 -16.51 26.89 -1.52
C LEU A 365 -16.95 25.46 -1.28
N GLY A 366 -16.06 24.49 -1.52
CA GLY A 366 -16.30 23.08 -1.25
C GLY A 366 -15.47 22.60 -0.06
N TYR A 367 -16.09 22.29 1.06
CA TYR A 367 -15.44 21.73 2.25
C TYR A 367 -15.49 20.20 2.23
N PHE A 368 -14.35 19.55 2.39
CA PHE A 368 -14.21 18.10 2.39
C PHE A 368 -13.83 17.59 3.77
N SER A 369 -14.56 16.62 4.29
CA SER A 369 -14.22 15.97 5.56
C SER A 369 -14.87 14.58 5.67
N ALA A 370 -14.15 13.63 6.28
CA ALA A 370 -14.72 12.38 6.77
C ALA A 370 -15.51 12.54 8.08
N ASP A 371 -15.39 13.70 8.72
CA ASP A 371 -15.77 13.95 10.11
C ASP A 371 -16.92 14.94 10.28
N PHE A 372 -17.80 15.08 9.28
CA PHE A 372 -19.05 15.85 9.43
C PHE A 372 -20.08 15.11 10.31
N ARG A 373 -19.69 14.89 11.56
CA ARG A 373 -20.38 14.14 12.62
C ARG A 373 -19.93 14.67 13.98
N GLU A 374 -20.38 14.06 15.10
CA GLU A 374 -19.80 14.35 16.43
C GLU A 374 -18.30 14.02 16.42
N HIS A 375 -17.46 15.04 16.21
CA HIS A 375 -16.01 14.96 16.07
C HIS A 375 -15.36 16.34 16.28
N PRO A 376 -14.14 16.43 16.86
CA PRO A 376 -13.45 17.71 17.13
C PRO A 376 -13.34 18.64 15.92
N VAL A 377 -13.10 18.13 14.71
CA VAL A 377 -13.03 18.97 13.49
C VAL A 377 -14.37 19.64 13.23
N SER A 378 -15.49 18.93 13.42
CA SER A 378 -16.83 19.48 13.26
C SER A 378 -17.15 20.51 14.34
N ASP A 379 -16.76 20.26 15.60
CA ASP A 379 -16.92 21.21 16.69
C ASP A 379 -16.21 22.54 16.42
N LEU A 380 -15.05 22.48 15.76
CA LEU A 380 -14.28 23.67 15.39
C LEU A 380 -14.86 24.42 14.19
N ILE A 381 -15.34 23.71 13.15
CA ILE A 381 -15.68 24.32 11.86
C ILE A 381 -17.14 24.78 11.75
N VAL A 382 -18.05 24.21 12.54
CA VAL A 382 -19.49 24.35 12.31
C VAL A 382 -19.97 25.82 12.35
N GLU A 383 -19.51 26.62 13.30
CA GLU A 383 -19.89 28.03 13.35
C GLU A 383 -19.31 28.83 12.17
N LEU A 384 -18.11 28.50 11.71
CA LEU A 384 -17.56 29.11 10.49
C LEU A 384 -18.47 28.85 9.29
N LEU A 385 -18.97 27.62 9.13
CA LEU A 385 -19.95 27.30 8.09
C LEU A 385 -21.24 28.10 8.23
N GLU A 386 -21.71 28.38 9.45
CA GLU A 386 -22.92 29.16 9.74
C GLU A 386 -22.77 30.65 9.42
N VAL A 387 -21.57 31.25 9.70
CA VAL A 387 -21.37 32.70 9.63
C VAL A 387 -20.83 33.21 8.30
N HIS A 388 -20.56 32.33 7.32
CA HIS A 388 -20.16 32.75 6.00
C HIS A 388 -21.15 33.79 5.39
N ASN A 389 -20.60 34.82 4.78
CA ASN A 389 -21.40 35.82 4.05
C ASN A 389 -22.03 35.19 2.79
N ARG A 390 -23.32 34.84 2.87
CA ARG A 390 -24.06 34.19 1.80
C ARG A 390 -24.31 35.11 0.59
N ASP A 391 -24.07 36.40 0.69
CA ASP A 391 -24.11 37.30 -0.48
C ASP A 391 -22.86 37.11 -1.36
N GLN A 392 -21.75 36.70 -0.77
CA GLN A 392 -20.46 36.52 -1.47
C GLN A 392 -20.10 35.06 -1.73
N PHE A 393 -20.58 34.14 -0.88
CA PHE A 393 -20.17 32.73 -0.92
C PHE A 393 -21.37 31.80 -1.04
N GLU A 394 -21.20 30.73 -1.81
CA GLU A 394 -22.07 29.56 -1.85
C GLU A 394 -21.30 28.37 -1.25
N ILE A 395 -21.85 27.72 -0.23
CA ILE A 395 -21.12 26.73 0.58
C ILE A 395 -21.60 25.33 0.28
N HIS A 396 -20.68 24.49 -0.17
CA HIS A 396 -20.87 23.06 -0.37
C HIS A 396 -20.09 22.27 0.66
N ALA A 397 -20.69 21.23 1.24
CA ALA A 397 -20.02 20.25 2.09
C ALA A 397 -20.01 18.88 1.42
N PHE A 398 -18.82 18.33 1.21
CA PHE A 398 -18.62 16.98 0.67
C PHE A 398 -18.25 16.04 1.82
N SER A 399 -19.21 15.25 2.28
CA SER A 399 -19.04 14.31 3.39
C SER A 399 -18.44 13.00 2.89
N CYS A 400 -17.15 12.80 3.18
CA CYS A 400 -16.41 11.58 2.84
C CYS A 400 -16.67 10.44 3.83
N GLY A 401 -17.15 10.73 5.04
CA GLY A 401 -17.50 9.74 6.06
C GLY A 401 -18.94 9.28 6.01
N LYS A 402 -19.27 8.30 6.87
CA LYS A 402 -20.63 7.77 7.01
C LYS A 402 -21.61 8.84 7.45
N ASP A 403 -22.83 8.81 6.92
CA ASP A 403 -23.94 9.68 7.36
C ASP A 403 -24.51 9.17 8.70
N THR A 404 -24.01 9.72 9.80
CA THR A 404 -24.34 9.29 11.17
C THR A 404 -25.68 9.81 11.65
N LYS A 405 -26.18 10.90 11.06
CA LYS A 405 -27.41 11.60 11.45
C LYS A 405 -27.44 12.04 12.93
N ASP A 406 -26.27 12.18 13.55
CA ASP A 406 -26.11 12.75 14.89
C ASP A 406 -26.38 14.27 14.89
N LYS A 407 -26.40 14.88 16.08
CA LYS A 407 -26.74 16.30 16.24
C LYS A 407 -25.81 17.22 15.45
N MET A 408 -24.50 16.91 15.45
CA MET A 408 -23.52 17.72 14.73
C MET A 408 -23.67 17.57 13.22
N ASN A 409 -23.88 16.35 12.72
CA ASN A 409 -24.15 16.10 11.30
C ASN A 409 -25.38 16.87 10.81
N LEU A 410 -26.48 16.86 11.58
CA LEU A 410 -27.69 17.62 11.25
C LEU A 410 -27.45 19.12 11.28
N ARG A 411 -26.67 19.63 12.25
CA ARG A 411 -26.32 21.05 12.35
C ARG A 411 -25.47 21.50 11.15
N ILE A 412 -24.49 20.71 10.74
CA ILE A 412 -23.68 21.01 9.55
C ILE A 412 -24.54 21.01 8.28
N LYS A 413 -25.42 20.01 8.11
CA LYS A 413 -26.37 19.99 6.98
C LYS A 413 -27.25 21.25 6.91
N ALA A 414 -27.63 21.80 8.04
CA ALA A 414 -28.42 23.02 8.12
C ALA A 414 -27.58 24.30 7.91
N SER A 415 -26.26 24.21 8.04
CA SER A 415 -25.35 25.35 7.97
C SER A 415 -24.75 25.61 6.58
N VAL A 416 -24.99 24.74 5.59
CA VAL A 416 -24.47 24.84 4.24
C VAL A 416 -25.58 24.98 3.20
N ASP A 417 -25.26 25.53 2.03
CA ASP A 417 -26.24 25.62 0.92
C ASP A 417 -26.49 24.26 0.29
N HIS A 418 -25.42 23.43 0.18
CA HIS A 418 -25.46 22.10 -0.42
C HIS A 418 -24.66 21.09 0.41
N PHE A 419 -25.29 19.98 0.78
CA PHE A 419 -24.64 18.88 1.45
C PHE A 419 -24.60 17.64 0.56
N HIS A 420 -23.41 17.15 0.25
CA HIS A 420 -23.17 16.01 -0.62
C HIS A 420 -22.61 14.83 0.18
N ASN A 421 -23.37 13.76 0.31
CA ASN A 421 -22.81 12.51 0.84
C ASN A 421 -22.08 11.78 -0.29
N VAL A 422 -20.74 11.74 -0.20
CA VAL A 422 -19.86 11.13 -1.20
C VAL A 422 -19.13 9.89 -0.67
N HIS A 423 -19.47 9.43 0.52
CA HIS A 423 -18.82 8.32 1.21
C HIS A 423 -18.63 7.07 0.34
N MET A 424 -19.66 6.67 -0.41
CA MET A 424 -19.64 5.46 -1.25
C MET A 424 -19.27 5.72 -2.71
N LYS A 425 -18.89 6.96 -3.07
CA LYS A 425 -18.53 7.28 -4.45
C LYS A 425 -17.04 7.11 -4.67
N PRO A 426 -16.59 6.56 -5.82
CA PRO A 426 -15.18 6.58 -6.21
C PRO A 426 -14.60 8.00 -6.26
N ASP A 427 -13.32 8.17 -5.98
CA ASP A 427 -12.66 9.49 -5.93
C ASP A 427 -12.78 10.26 -7.25
N LYS A 428 -12.66 9.57 -8.38
CA LYS A 428 -12.88 10.15 -9.71
C LYS A 428 -14.29 10.73 -9.88
N ASP A 429 -15.30 10.00 -9.42
CA ASP A 429 -16.68 10.46 -9.52
C ASP A 429 -16.94 11.66 -8.63
N VAL A 430 -16.28 11.70 -7.45
CA VAL A 430 -16.33 12.87 -6.57
C VAL A 430 -15.63 14.06 -7.21
N ALA A 431 -14.44 13.89 -7.77
CA ALA A 431 -13.74 14.97 -8.47
C ALA A 431 -14.56 15.52 -9.66
N MET A 432 -15.21 14.63 -10.44
CA MET A 432 -16.14 15.05 -11.51
C MET A 432 -17.37 15.77 -10.96
N LEU A 433 -17.94 15.30 -9.86
CA LEU A 433 -19.08 15.95 -9.19
C LEU A 433 -18.71 17.37 -8.72
N VAL A 434 -17.54 17.52 -8.09
CA VAL A 434 -17.01 18.83 -7.65
C VAL A 434 -16.89 19.80 -8.83
N ARG A 435 -16.32 19.32 -9.94
CA ARG A 435 -16.21 20.13 -11.19
C ARG A 435 -17.58 20.44 -11.80
N SER A 436 -18.55 19.53 -11.70
CA SER A 436 -19.91 19.79 -12.22
C SER A 436 -20.68 20.85 -11.43
N TYR A 437 -20.34 21.03 -10.16
CA TYR A 437 -20.82 22.15 -9.33
C TYR A 437 -19.95 23.40 -9.49
N GLU A 438 -18.92 23.37 -10.35
CA GLU A 438 -18.02 24.48 -10.60
C GLU A 438 -17.49 25.10 -9.29
N ILE A 439 -16.99 24.25 -8.38
CA ILE A 439 -16.41 24.70 -7.12
C ILE A 439 -15.12 25.49 -7.42
N ASP A 440 -15.06 26.74 -6.97
CA ASP A 440 -13.90 27.62 -7.17
C ASP A 440 -12.72 27.25 -6.25
N ILE A 441 -13.02 26.93 -4.99
CA ILE A 441 -12.03 26.60 -3.96
C ILE A 441 -12.47 25.34 -3.24
N ALA A 442 -11.65 24.28 -3.34
CA ALA A 442 -11.81 23.06 -2.58
C ALA A 442 -10.95 23.11 -1.31
N ILE A 443 -11.57 22.90 -0.14
CA ILE A 443 -10.93 23.01 1.17
C ILE A 443 -10.92 21.62 1.82
N ASP A 444 -9.72 21.04 1.96
CA ASP A 444 -9.50 19.80 2.67
C ASP A 444 -9.37 20.06 4.17
N LEU A 445 -10.31 19.53 4.95
CA LEU A 445 -10.30 19.59 6.41
C LEU A 445 -9.59 18.41 7.07
N GLY A 446 -9.14 17.44 6.27
CA GLY A 446 -8.55 16.19 6.76
C GLY A 446 -7.03 16.14 6.67
N GLY A 447 -6.46 16.46 5.54
CA GLY A 447 -5.06 16.21 5.25
C GLY A 447 -4.72 14.72 5.41
N PHE A 448 -3.65 14.39 6.13
CA PHE A 448 -3.27 12.99 6.39
C PHE A 448 -3.95 12.33 7.61
N THR A 449 -5.14 12.80 7.99
CA THR A 449 -5.93 12.14 9.03
C THR A 449 -6.70 10.93 8.50
N GLN A 450 -7.28 10.13 9.40
CA GLN A 450 -8.03 8.94 9.03
C GLN A 450 -9.26 9.28 8.18
N GLY A 451 -9.46 8.54 7.09
CA GLY A 451 -10.60 8.73 6.19
C GLY A 451 -10.41 9.88 5.19
N ASN A 452 -9.20 10.40 5.06
CA ASN A 452 -8.86 11.37 4.02
C ASN A 452 -9.06 10.75 2.61
N ARG A 453 -9.22 11.62 1.60
CA ARG A 453 -9.41 11.23 0.20
C ARG A 453 -8.55 12.10 -0.70
N THR A 454 -7.24 12.02 -0.49
CA THR A 454 -6.21 12.81 -1.18
C THR A 454 -6.28 12.67 -2.71
N GLU A 455 -6.69 11.50 -3.23
CA GLU A 455 -6.86 11.25 -4.66
C GLU A 455 -7.83 12.22 -5.35
N ILE A 456 -8.86 12.72 -4.66
CA ILE A 456 -9.78 13.71 -5.20
C ILE A 456 -9.02 14.98 -5.60
N PHE A 457 -8.10 15.41 -4.74
CA PHE A 457 -7.28 16.62 -4.96
C PHE A 457 -6.17 16.36 -5.99
N ALA A 458 -5.59 15.16 -6.02
CA ALA A 458 -4.60 14.76 -7.03
C ALA A 458 -5.14 14.84 -8.46
N MET A 459 -6.48 14.68 -8.65
CA MET A 459 -7.18 14.86 -9.92
C MET A 459 -7.56 16.32 -10.22
N LEU A 460 -7.12 17.29 -9.40
CA LEU A 460 -7.47 18.71 -9.54
C LEU A 460 -8.99 18.94 -9.55
N ALA A 461 -9.64 18.61 -8.45
CA ALA A 461 -11.10 18.73 -8.31
C ALA A 461 -11.61 20.17 -8.46
N ALA A 462 -10.82 21.18 -8.05
CA ALA A 462 -11.13 22.61 -8.16
C ALA A 462 -9.92 23.42 -8.65
N PRO A 463 -10.14 24.64 -9.18
CA PRO A 463 -9.06 25.54 -9.63
C PRO A 463 -8.10 25.95 -8.53
N ILE A 464 -8.58 26.03 -7.29
CA ILE A 464 -7.78 26.33 -6.09
C ILE A 464 -8.06 25.25 -5.05
N GLN A 465 -7.01 24.65 -4.49
CA GLN A 465 -7.09 23.60 -3.50
C GLN A 465 -6.33 23.99 -2.23
N VAL A 466 -6.98 23.88 -1.08
CA VAL A 466 -6.55 24.47 0.19
C VAL A 466 -6.59 23.44 1.30
N CYS A 467 -5.53 23.34 2.10
CA CYS A 467 -5.52 22.59 3.36
C CYS A 467 -5.94 23.48 4.52
N TYR A 468 -6.78 22.97 5.41
CA TYR A 468 -7.21 23.72 6.59
C TYR A 468 -7.57 22.81 7.77
N LEU A 469 -7.18 23.20 8.96
CA LEU A 469 -7.64 22.81 10.27
C LEU A 469 -7.21 21.41 10.76
N GLY A 470 -7.56 20.30 10.10
CA GLY A 470 -7.38 18.94 10.66
C GLY A 470 -5.94 18.43 10.66
N TYR A 471 -5.11 18.95 9.75
CA TYR A 471 -3.70 18.59 9.64
C TYR A 471 -2.85 19.88 9.48
N ALA A 472 -1.98 20.14 10.43
CA ALA A 472 -1.17 21.37 10.47
C ALA A 472 0.19 21.23 9.76
N GLY A 473 0.54 20.05 9.24
CA GLY A 473 1.74 19.80 8.45
C GLY A 473 1.52 20.09 6.96
N THR A 474 2.62 20.11 6.21
CA THR A 474 2.56 20.17 4.73
C THR A 474 2.04 18.87 4.14
N MET A 475 1.23 18.96 3.07
CA MET A 475 0.86 17.79 2.27
C MET A 475 2.00 17.30 1.38
N GLY A 476 3.03 18.13 1.12
CA GLY A 476 4.12 17.77 0.22
C GLY A 476 3.68 17.57 -1.24
N ALA A 477 2.52 18.12 -1.61
CA ALA A 477 1.85 17.91 -2.89
C ALA A 477 1.86 19.19 -3.74
N ASP A 478 2.22 19.09 -5.01
CA ASP A 478 2.25 20.21 -5.96
C ASP A 478 0.86 20.67 -6.42
N TYR A 479 -0.17 19.91 -6.09
CA TYR A 479 -1.57 20.20 -6.41
C TYR A 479 -2.36 20.81 -5.24
N MET A 480 -1.75 21.01 -4.08
CA MET A 480 -2.33 21.80 -2.99
C MET A 480 -1.74 23.20 -3.04
N ASP A 481 -2.59 24.20 -3.32
CA ASP A 481 -2.13 25.58 -3.58
C ASP A 481 -1.83 26.36 -2.29
N TYR A 482 -2.67 26.18 -1.26
CA TYR A 482 -2.58 26.95 -0.03
C TYR A 482 -2.78 26.09 1.22
N LEU A 483 -2.12 26.51 2.31
CA LEU A 483 -2.40 26.06 3.66
C LEU A 483 -2.81 27.25 4.53
N ILE A 484 -4.00 27.20 5.15
CA ILE A 484 -4.45 28.22 6.09
C ILE A 484 -3.80 27.94 7.46
N CYS A 485 -3.06 28.95 7.97
CA CYS A 485 -2.30 28.83 9.21
C CYS A 485 -2.24 30.16 9.96
N ASP A 486 -1.52 30.20 11.08
CA ASP A 486 -1.10 31.41 11.78
C ASP A 486 0.41 31.38 12.07
N ARG A 487 0.95 32.52 12.51
CA ARG A 487 2.40 32.67 12.75
C ARG A 487 2.92 31.94 13.98
N ILE A 488 2.04 31.42 14.83
CA ILE A 488 2.42 30.63 16.01
C ILE A 488 2.64 29.19 15.57
N VAL A 489 1.71 28.64 14.80
CA VAL A 489 1.79 27.25 14.32
C VAL A 489 2.86 27.10 13.25
N ILE A 490 2.94 28.05 12.31
CA ILE A 490 3.98 28.05 11.26
C ILE A 490 4.68 29.43 11.27
N PRO A 491 5.82 29.56 11.96
CA PRO A 491 6.64 30.75 11.91
C PRO A 491 7.12 31.07 10.48
N GLU A 492 7.28 32.34 10.16
CA GLU A 492 7.64 32.81 8.80
C GLU A 492 8.98 32.22 8.30
N ASP A 493 9.92 31.96 9.19
CA ASP A 493 11.22 31.35 8.89
C ASP A 493 11.12 29.84 8.52
N LYS A 494 9.97 29.21 8.76
CA LYS A 494 9.70 27.79 8.44
C LYS A 494 8.94 27.60 7.12
N GLN A 495 8.57 28.66 6.44
CA GLN A 495 7.77 28.62 5.21
C GLN A 495 8.38 27.75 4.11
N ASN A 496 9.71 27.69 4.01
CA ASN A 496 10.41 26.90 3.00
C ASN A 496 10.25 25.38 3.14
N PHE A 497 9.69 24.91 4.24
CA PHE A 497 9.41 23.48 4.49
C PHE A 497 7.97 23.08 4.13
N TYR A 498 7.22 23.96 3.49
CA TYR A 498 5.86 23.70 3.03
C TYR A 498 5.79 23.80 1.52
N SER A 499 5.13 22.85 0.87
CA SER A 499 4.89 22.90 -0.58
C SER A 499 3.81 23.93 -0.95
N GLU A 500 2.89 24.19 -0.02
CA GLU A 500 1.77 25.10 -0.18
C GLU A 500 2.18 26.56 0.07
N ASN A 501 1.48 27.50 -0.56
CA ASN A 501 1.55 28.91 -0.16
C ASN A 501 0.84 29.10 1.19
N LEU A 502 1.48 29.76 2.15
CA LEU A 502 0.92 29.95 3.49
C LEU A 502 -0.04 31.16 3.53
N ALA A 503 -1.30 30.91 3.85
CA ALA A 503 -2.32 31.94 4.08
C ALA A 503 -2.43 32.22 5.59
N TYR A 504 -1.73 33.26 6.05
CA TYR A 504 -1.68 33.59 7.48
C TYR A 504 -2.93 34.33 7.96
N LEU A 505 -3.65 33.74 8.91
CA LEU A 505 -4.67 34.42 9.67
C LEU A 505 -4.05 35.31 10.77
N PRO A 506 -4.66 36.48 11.11
CA PRO A 506 -4.00 37.46 11.97
C PRO A 506 -3.87 37.05 13.44
N ASN A 507 -4.74 36.18 13.97
CA ASN A 507 -4.76 35.83 15.38
C ASN A 507 -4.54 34.32 15.58
N SER A 508 -5.47 33.49 15.14
CA SER A 508 -5.42 32.03 15.21
C SER A 508 -5.99 31.42 13.96
N TYR A 509 -5.38 30.34 13.49
CA TYR A 509 -5.94 29.58 12.36
C TYR A 509 -7.11 28.69 12.80
N MET A 510 -7.23 28.38 14.09
CA MET A 510 -8.31 27.55 14.62
C MET A 510 -9.62 28.34 14.69
N ALA A 511 -10.62 27.86 13.95
CA ALA A 511 -12.00 28.25 14.19
C ALA A 511 -12.49 27.64 15.51
N ASN A 512 -13.47 28.28 16.14
CA ASN A 512 -14.14 27.80 17.35
C ASN A 512 -15.62 28.05 17.28
N ASP A 513 -16.41 27.19 17.93
CA ASP A 513 -17.85 27.38 18.10
C ASP A 513 -18.13 28.19 19.39
N SER A 514 -18.50 29.44 19.22
CA SER A 514 -18.85 30.34 20.35
C SER A 514 -20.16 29.96 21.06
N LYS A 515 -20.93 29.04 20.46
CA LYS A 515 -22.21 28.55 21.00
C LYS A 515 -22.05 27.38 21.97
N ILE A 516 -20.81 26.89 22.18
CA ILE A 516 -20.54 25.86 23.18
C ILE A 516 -20.72 26.47 24.57
N VAL A 517 -21.73 25.98 25.27
CA VAL A 517 -22.04 26.42 26.65
C VAL A 517 -21.38 25.44 27.62
N PRO A 518 -20.57 25.92 28.58
CA PRO A 518 -20.08 25.06 29.65
C PRO A 518 -21.22 24.41 30.43
N SER A 519 -21.02 23.18 30.89
CA SER A 519 -22.01 22.49 31.73
C SER A 519 -22.33 23.31 32.98
N GLU A 520 -23.61 23.54 33.26
CA GLU A 520 -24.10 24.23 34.48
C GLU A 520 -23.99 23.35 35.76
N GLY A 521 -23.47 22.12 35.65
CA GLY A 521 -23.34 21.21 36.78
C GLY A 521 -22.35 21.71 37.82
N ALA A 522 -22.75 21.75 39.09
CA ALA A 522 -21.86 22.00 40.22
C ALA A 522 -20.99 20.76 40.48
N TYR A 523 -19.91 20.62 39.71
CA TYR A 523 -18.99 19.52 39.88
C TYR A 523 -17.99 19.80 41.02
N THR A 524 -17.70 18.79 41.80
CA THR A 524 -16.73 18.80 42.90
C THR A 524 -15.57 17.88 42.54
N ARG A 525 -14.41 18.05 43.20
CA ARG A 525 -13.24 17.15 43.06
C ARG A 525 -13.64 15.68 43.28
N LYS A 526 -14.57 15.43 44.23
CA LYS A 526 -15.08 14.09 44.54
C LYS A 526 -15.79 13.44 43.36
N ASN A 527 -16.46 14.21 42.52
CA ASN A 527 -17.18 13.67 41.37
C ASN A 527 -16.23 13.07 40.31
N PHE A 528 -14.99 13.49 40.33
CA PHE A 528 -13.93 13.07 39.41
C PHE A 528 -12.81 12.31 40.09
N GLU A 529 -13.03 11.83 41.32
CA GLU A 529 -12.05 11.07 42.12
C GLU A 529 -10.71 11.80 42.31
N LEU A 530 -10.71 13.12 42.25
CA LEU A 530 -9.52 13.94 42.40
C LEU A 530 -9.17 14.13 43.88
N PRO A 531 -7.86 14.33 44.22
CA PRO A 531 -7.42 14.62 45.58
C PRO A 531 -8.20 15.81 46.18
N ALA A 532 -8.64 15.70 47.45
CA ALA A 532 -9.39 16.74 48.13
C ALA A 532 -8.63 18.06 48.22
N GLU A 533 -7.31 18.00 48.37
CA GLU A 533 -6.39 19.13 48.48
C GLU A 533 -5.27 19.06 47.45
N GLY A 534 -4.56 20.17 47.24
CA GLY A 534 -3.45 20.27 46.33
C GLY A 534 -3.83 20.81 44.95
N PHE A 535 -2.81 21.09 44.14
CA PHE A 535 -2.98 21.53 42.76
C PHE A 535 -3.13 20.32 41.85
N VAL A 536 -4.11 20.35 40.94
CA VAL A 536 -4.35 19.27 39.99
C VAL A 536 -4.05 19.79 38.58
N PHE A 537 -3.05 19.21 37.95
CA PHE A 537 -2.80 19.39 36.53
C PHE A 537 -3.66 18.40 35.74
N CYS A 538 -4.44 18.89 34.80
CA CYS A 538 -5.25 18.06 33.92
C CYS A 538 -4.80 18.23 32.48
N CYS A 539 -4.60 17.12 31.79
CA CYS A 539 -4.39 17.08 30.36
C CYS A 539 -5.44 16.16 29.74
N PHE A 540 -6.26 16.71 28.85
CA PHE A 540 -7.30 15.95 28.14
C PHE A 540 -6.87 15.57 26.72
N ASN A 541 -5.60 15.73 26.37
CA ASN A 541 -5.04 15.27 25.11
C ASN A 541 -4.81 13.76 25.12
N SER A 542 -4.77 13.18 23.92
CA SER A 542 -4.32 11.79 23.75
C SER A 542 -2.87 11.64 24.22
N THR A 543 -2.54 10.50 24.81
CA THR A 543 -1.22 10.22 25.41
C THR A 543 -0.05 10.39 24.45
N TYR A 544 -0.25 10.08 23.17
CA TYR A 544 0.78 10.25 22.13
C TYR A 544 1.17 11.72 21.86
N LYS A 545 0.40 12.70 22.37
CA LYS A 545 0.72 14.13 22.28
C LYS A 545 1.52 14.66 23.47
N ILE A 546 1.84 13.78 24.42
CA ILE A 546 2.63 14.11 25.61
C ILE A 546 4.07 13.69 25.32
N THR A 547 4.89 14.64 24.83
CA THR A 547 6.32 14.42 24.52
C THR A 547 7.22 15.18 25.47
#